data_4501f27335480a6ba74e73815339f611
#
_entry.id   4501f27335480a6ba74e73815339f611
#
_cell.length_a   1.000
_cell.length_b   1.000
_cell.length_c   1.000
_cell.angle_alpha   90.00
_cell.angle_beta   90.00
_cell.angle_gamma   90.00
#
_symmetry.space_group_name_H-M   'P 1'
#
loop_
_entity.id
_entity.type
_entity.pdbx_description
1 polymer ?
#
loop_
_entity_poly.entity_id
_entity_poly.type
_entity_poly.pdbx_seq_one_letter_code
_entity_poly.pdbx_strand_id
1 'polypeptide(L)'
;FLPEVCVDTKTGKVTVEKFTCVADVGTILNQLLVDGNFYGGLAQGIGLALTEDFEDLSKHTSLKNCGIPYPKDIPDDIELHYLQTYRPNGPYGAAGCGEAPLDAPHPAILNAIYNATGARITRIPALPEVVLAALAELK
;
A
#
# COMPACT_ATOMS: atom_id res chain seq x y z
N PHE A 1 3.39 -6.08 -7.03
CA PHE A 1 2.69 -4.87 -6.60
C PHE A 1 3.36 -3.68 -7.26
N LEU A 2 2.60 -2.97 -8.10
CA LEU A 2 3.07 -1.93 -9.00
C LEU A 2 2.16 -0.70 -8.84
N PRO A 3 2.45 0.19 -7.88
CA PRO A 3 1.73 1.46 -7.76
C PRO A 3 2.25 2.49 -8.75
N GLU A 4 1.34 3.29 -9.29
CA GLU A 4 1.64 4.55 -9.95
C GLU A 4 1.35 5.70 -8.99
N VAL A 5 2.32 6.59 -8.78
CA VAL A 5 2.21 7.67 -7.81
C VAL A 5 2.47 9.03 -8.43
N CYS A 6 1.74 10.02 -7.94
CA CYS A 6 2.03 11.43 -8.18
C CYS A 6 2.63 12.05 -6.91
N VAL A 7 3.78 12.70 -7.01
CA VAL A 7 4.45 13.38 -5.90
C VAL A 7 4.49 14.87 -6.14
N ASP A 8 3.80 15.63 -5.32
CA ASP A 8 3.94 17.10 -5.31
C ASP A 8 5.21 17.51 -4.54
N THR A 9 6.24 17.87 -5.28
CA THR A 9 7.55 18.23 -4.72
C THR A 9 7.55 19.55 -3.94
N LYS A 10 6.48 20.36 -4.01
CA LYS A 10 6.34 21.60 -3.24
C LYS A 10 5.72 21.36 -1.87
N THR A 11 4.76 20.44 -1.80
CA THR A 11 4.02 20.14 -0.57
C THR A 11 4.47 18.84 0.10
N GLY A 12 5.16 17.95 -0.61
CA GLY A 12 5.51 16.62 -0.17
C GLY A 12 4.35 15.61 -0.24
N LYS A 13 3.17 16.03 -0.72
CA LYS A 13 2.02 15.15 -0.82
C LYS A 13 2.25 14.07 -1.88
N VAL A 14 1.98 12.83 -1.51
CA VAL A 14 1.96 11.66 -2.40
C VAL A 14 0.52 11.22 -2.61
N THR A 15 0.15 10.96 -3.86
CA THR A 15 -1.14 10.38 -4.23
C THR A 15 -0.88 9.10 -5.03
N VAL A 16 -1.53 8.00 -4.66
CA VAL A 16 -1.52 6.78 -5.47
C VAL A 16 -2.62 6.90 -6.50
N GLU A 17 -2.26 6.89 -7.78
CA GLU A 17 -3.21 7.09 -8.89
C GLU A 17 -3.74 5.76 -9.43
N LYS A 18 -2.89 4.73 -9.39
CA LYS A 18 -3.21 3.38 -9.84
C LYS A 18 -2.48 2.34 -9.01
N PHE A 19 -3.07 1.15 -8.89
CA PHE A 19 -2.41 0.02 -8.23
C PHE A 19 -2.64 -1.28 -9.01
N THR A 20 -1.58 -1.86 -9.57
CA THR A 20 -1.63 -3.19 -10.18
C THR A 20 -1.05 -4.23 -9.23
N CYS A 21 -1.83 -5.25 -8.94
CA CYS A 21 -1.50 -6.34 -8.03
C CYS A 21 -1.39 -7.65 -8.79
N VAL A 22 -0.26 -8.32 -8.70
CA VAL A 22 -0.10 -9.69 -9.20
C VAL A 22 0.28 -10.57 -8.03
N ALA A 23 -0.51 -11.59 -7.74
CA ALA A 23 -0.30 -12.49 -6.61
C ALA A 23 -0.61 -13.95 -6.96
N ASP A 24 0.15 -14.88 -6.40
CA ASP A 24 -0.13 -16.31 -6.50
C ASP A 24 -0.83 -16.77 -5.21
N VAL A 25 -2.11 -17.01 -5.30
CA VAL A 25 -2.99 -17.36 -4.18
C VAL A 25 -3.40 -18.85 -4.17
N GLY A 26 -2.75 -19.67 -5.00
CA GLY A 26 -3.18 -21.03 -5.20
C GLY A 26 -4.58 -21.10 -5.82
N THR A 27 -5.30 -22.19 -5.60
CA THR A 27 -6.68 -22.33 -6.11
C THR A 27 -7.61 -21.32 -5.45
N ILE A 28 -8.28 -20.49 -6.25
CA ILE A 28 -9.30 -19.56 -5.77
C ILE A 28 -10.61 -20.32 -5.57
N LEU A 29 -11.07 -20.42 -4.33
CA LEU A 29 -12.33 -21.07 -3.98
C LEU A 29 -13.53 -20.11 -4.09
N ASN A 30 -13.31 -18.82 -3.87
CA ASN A 30 -14.32 -17.78 -4.00
C ASN A 30 -13.65 -16.47 -4.45
N GLN A 31 -13.86 -16.10 -5.70
CA GLN A 31 -13.26 -14.90 -6.30
C GLN A 31 -13.63 -13.61 -5.55
N LEU A 32 -14.91 -13.44 -5.23
CA LEU A 32 -15.39 -12.23 -4.56
C LEU A 32 -14.73 -12.00 -3.19
N LEU A 33 -14.51 -13.09 -2.43
CA LEU A 33 -13.87 -13.00 -1.12
C LEU A 33 -12.36 -12.68 -1.25
N VAL A 34 -11.70 -13.26 -2.24
CA VAL A 34 -10.28 -12.95 -2.50
C VAL A 34 -10.12 -11.51 -2.95
N ASP A 35 -10.94 -11.04 -3.89
CA ASP A 35 -10.91 -9.64 -4.34
C ASP A 35 -11.17 -8.67 -3.19
N GLY A 36 -12.19 -8.93 -2.38
CA GLY A 36 -12.51 -8.10 -1.22
C GLY A 36 -11.36 -8.03 -0.21
N ASN A 37 -10.66 -9.16 0.01
CA ASN A 37 -9.48 -9.20 0.87
C ASN A 37 -8.32 -8.38 0.29
N PHE A 38 -8.10 -8.46 -1.02
CA PHE A 38 -7.05 -7.69 -1.69
C PHE A 38 -7.34 -6.19 -1.68
N TYR A 39 -8.57 -5.75 -1.97
CA TYR A 39 -8.94 -4.34 -1.86
C TYR A 39 -8.76 -3.81 -0.44
N GLY A 40 -9.19 -4.56 0.58
CA GLY A 40 -9.02 -4.18 1.97
C GLY A 40 -7.55 -4.11 2.40
N GLY A 41 -6.74 -5.09 2.05
CA GLY A 41 -5.32 -5.12 2.36
C GLY A 41 -4.54 -4.02 1.64
N LEU A 42 -4.85 -3.74 0.37
CA LEU A 42 -4.26 -2.62 -0.37
C LEU A 42 -4.58 -1.27 0.30
N ALA A 43 -5.83 -1.04 0.68
CA ALA A 43 -6.22 0.18 1.37
C ALA A 43 -5.44 0.38 2.68
N GLN A 44 -5.31 -0.68 3.47
CA GLN A 44 -4.53 -0.67 4.70
C GLN A 44 -3.04 -0.44 4.44
N GLY A 45 -2.46 -1.10 3.44
CA GLY A 45 -1.05 -0.92 3.07
C GLY A 45 -0.73 0.48 2.53
N ILE A 46 -1.68 1.12 1.81
CA ILE A 46 -1.57 2.53 1.40
C ILE A 46 -1.56 3.44 2.63
N GLY A 47 -2.45 3.19 3.60
CA GLY A 47 -2.48 3.91 4.87
C GLY A 47 -1.16 3.82 5.62
N LEU A 48 -0.63 2.62 5.82
CA LEU A 48 0.67 2.39 6.46
C LEU A 48 1.82 3.11 5.73
N ALA A 49 1.77 3.13 4.39
CA ALA A 49 2.80 3.80 3.60
C ALA A 49 2.80 5.30 3.76
N LEU A 50 1.63 5.95 3.82
CA LEU A 50 1.50 7.38 3.56
C LEU A 50 0.91 8.19 4.71
N THR A 51 0.04 7.62 5.57
CA THR A 51 -0.78 8.42 6.47
C THR A 51 -0.90 7.91 7.89
N GLU A 52 -0.81 6.59 8.11
CA GLU A 52 -1.05 6.02 9.44
C GLU A 52 0.16 6.19 10.36
N ASP A 53 -0.03 6.95 11.43
CA ASP A 53 0.97 7.19 12.46
C ASP A 53 0.41 6.89 13.85
N PHE A 54 1.14 6.07 14.61
CA PHE A 54 0.79 5.62 15.95
C PHE A 54 1.92 5.87 16.96
N GLU A 55 2.95 6.62 16.60
CA GLU A 55 4.13 6.84 17.45
C GLU A 55 3.78 7.59 18.76
N ASP A 56 2.88 8.56 18.68
CA ASP A 56 2.48 9.38 19.83
C ASP A 56 1.04 9.09 20.26
N LEU A 57 0.87 8.19 21.21
CA LEU A 57 -0.44 7.78 21.73
C LEU A 57 -1.21 8.94 22.39
N SER A 58 -0.56 10.03 22.77
CA SER A 58 -1.26 11.22 23.30
C SER A 58 -1.96 12.03 22.21
N LYS A 59 -1.48 11.95 20.99
CA LYS A 59 -2.06 12.60 19.81
C LYS A 59 -2.95 11.67 18.99
N HIS A 60 -2.54 10.40 18.89
CA HIS A 60 -3.22 9.38 18.08
C HIS A 60 -4.29 8.65 18.90
N THR A 61 -5.32 9.40 19.33
CA THR A 61 -6.36 8.92 20.25
C THR A 61 -7.65 8.46 19.57
N SER A 62 -7.74 8.61 18.26
CA SER A 62 -8.90 8.22 17.45
C SER A 62 -8.48 7.77 16.05
N LEU A 63 -9.29 6.97 15.37
CA LEU A 63 -9.02 6.52 14.00
C LEU A 63 -8.73 7.69 13.05
N LYS A 64 -9.44 8.80 13.21
CA LYS A 64 -9.21 10.02 12.44
C LYS A 64 -7.81 10.60 12.69
N ASN A 65 -7.37 10.63 13.93
CA ASN A 65 -6.09 11.23 14.31
C ASN A 65 -4.91 10.30 14.01
N CYS A 66 -5.17 8.99 13.89
CA CYS A 66 -4.18 7.99 13.48
C CYS A 66 -3.89 8.00 11.98
N GLY A 67 -4.62 8.79 11.18
CA GLY A 67 -4.38 8.89 9.74
C GLY A 67 -4.90 7.70 8.92
N ILE A 68 -5.88 6.94 9.43
CA ILE A 68 -6.56 5.88 8.66
C ILE A 68 -7.09 6.49 7.35
N PRO A 69 -6.76 5.93 6.17
CA PRO A 69 -7.14 6.51 4.90
C PRO A 69 -8.66 6.48 4.70
N TYR A 70 -9.18 7.53 4.09
CA TYR A 70 -10.56 7.57 3.63
C TYR A 70 -10.68 6.90 2.26
N PRO A 71 -11.89 6.46 1.84
CA PRO A 71 -12.10 5.89 0.50
C PRO A 71 -11.56 6.75 -0.65
N LYS A 72 -11.62 8.07 -0.53
CA LYS A 72 -11.09 9.03 -1.50
C LYS A 72 -9.55 9.05 -1.61
N ASP A 73 -8.85 8.48 -0.64
CA ASP A 73 -7.39 8.41 -0.61
C ASP A 73 -6.88 7.12 -1.25
N ILE A 74 -7.79 6.22 -1.60
CA ILE A 74 -7.53 4.97 -2.30
C ILE A 74 -7.80 5.19 -3.80
N PRO A 75 -6.93 4.71 -4.71
CA PRO A 75 -7.17 4.88 -6.14
C PRO A 75 -8.41 4.11 -6.59
N ASP A 76 -9.17 4.70 -7.52
CA ASP A 76 -10.28 4.00 -8.18
C ASP A 76 -9.78 2.94 -9.18
N ASP A 77 -8.59 3.14 -9.74
CA ASP A 77 -7.96 2.21 -10.69
C ASP A 77 -7.10 1.17 -9.96
N ILE A 78 -7.72 0.05 -9.59
CA ILE A 78 -7.04 -1.09 -9.00
C ILE A 78 -7.24 -2.31 -9.88
N GLU A 79 -6.13 -2.87 -10.38
CA GLU A 79 -6.11 -4.09 -11.17
C GLU A 79 -5.60 -5.26 -10.32
N LEU A 80 -6.39 -6.34 -10.23
CA LEU A 80 -6.04 -7.56 -9.50
C LEU A 80 -5.83 -8.71 -10.48
N HIS A 81 -4.65 -9.31 -10.48
CA HIS A 81 -4.28 -10.45 -11.30
C HIS A 81 -3.80 -11.59 -10.42
N TYR A 82 -4.36 -12.79 -10.60
CA TYR A 82 -4.03 -13.94 -9.78
C TYR A 82 -3.39 -15.06 -10.60
N LEU A 83 -2.29 -15.59 -10.06
CA LEU A 83 -1.77 -16.89 -10.43
C LEU A 83 -2.37 -17.92 -9.46
N GLN A 84 -2.71 -19.08 -9.99
CA GLN A 84 -3.34 -20.16 -9.23
C GLN A 84 -2.47 -21.41 -9.26
N THR A 85 -1.25 -21.31 -8.75
CA THR A 85 -0.37 -22.46 -8.62
C THR A 85 -0.89 -23.40 -7.52
N TYR A 86 -1.33 -24.59 -7.90
CA TYR A 86 -1.87 -25.58 -6.97
C TYR A 86 -0.92 -25.85 -5.78
N ARG A 87 -1.45 -25.77 -4.56
CA ARG A 87 -0.69 -26.05 -3.33
C ARG A 87 -0.99 -27.47 -2.82
N PRO A 88 -0.05 -28.43 -2.91
CA PRO A 88 -0.33 -29.82 -2.53
C PRO A 88 -0.77 -29.99 -1.07
N ASN A 89 -0.29 -29.11 -0.17
CA ASN A 89 -0.60 -29.15 1.25
C ASN A 89 -1.73 -28.20 1.66
N GLY A 90 -2.29 -27.44 0.71
CA GLY A 90 -3.40 -26.52 0.94
C GLY A 90 -4.76 -27.19 0.71
N PRO A 91 -5.81 -26.77 1.41
CA PRO A 91 -7.16 -27.28 1.18
C PRO A 91 -7.59 -26.95 -0.26
N TYR A 92 -7.94 -27.99 -1.02
CA TYR A 92 -8.28 -27.91 -2.45
C TYR A 92 -7.21 -27.20 -3.32
N GLY A 93 -5.96 -27.17 -2.86
CA GLY A 93 -4.87 -26.47 -3.56
C GLY A 93 -4.80 -24.96 -3.31
N ALA A 94 -5.58 -24.44 -2.39
CA ALA A 94 -5.57 -23.01 -2.04
C ALA A 94 -4.35 -22.64 -1.19
N ALA A 95 -3.91 -21.39 -1.27
CA ALA A 95 -2.95 -20.77 -0.36
C ALA A 95 -3.65 -19.81 0.60
N GLY A 96 -3.01 -19.54 1.74
CA GLY A 96 -3.41 -18.41 2.60
C GLY A 96 -3.07 -17.08 1.91
N CYS A 97 -4.00 -16.15 1.87
CA CYS A 97 -3.80 -14.86 1.23
C CYS A 97 -4.30 -13.68 2.10
N GLY A 98 -4.55 -13.91 3.39
CA GLY A 98 -5.14 -12.90 4.29
C GLY A 98 -4.31 -11.62 4.39
N GLU A 99 -3.02 -11.70 4.63
CA GLU A 99 -2.14 -10.54 4.84
C GLU A 99 -1.26 -10.22 3.62
N ALA A 100 -1.21 -11.10 2.61
CA ALA A 100 -0.41 -10.88 1.42
C ALA A 100 -0.65 -9.51 0.73
N PRO A 101 -1.91 -9.01 0.63
CA PRO A 101 -2.16 -7.70 0.04
C PRO A 101 -1.77 -6.52 0.94
N LEU A 102 -1.50 -6.75 2.21
CA LEU A 102 -1.04 -5.72 3.16
C LEU A 102 0.48 -5.58 3.18
N ASP A 103 1.22 -6.69 3.07
CA ASP A 103 2.67 -6.72 3.29
C ASP A 103 3.48 -6.03 2.18
N ALA A 104 3.00 -6.02 0.95
CA ALA A 104 3.74 -5.55 -0.21
C ALA A 104 3.47 -4.08 -0.64
N PRO A 105 2.33 -3.45 -0.37
CA PRO A 105 2.04 -2.10 -0.87
C PRO A 105 2.99 -1.03 -0.36
N HIS A 106 3.32 -1.02 0.93
CA HIS A 106 4.13 0.04 1.51
C HIS A 106 5.56 0.10 0.94
N PRO A 107 6.33 -1.00 0.77
CA PRO A 107 7.63 -0.90 0.11
C PRO A 107 7.51 -0.58 -1.39
N ALA A 108 6.43 -1.03 -2.05
CA ALA A 108 6.18 -0.72 -3.45
C ALA A 108 5.94 0.79 -3.66
N ILE A 109 5.13 1.41 -2.79
CA ILE A 109 4.87 2.86 -2.81
C ILE A 109 6.16 3.65 -2.55
N LEU A 110 6.97 3.27 -1.56
CA LEU A 110 8.25 3.95 -1.30
C LEU A 110 9.21 3.85 -2.49
N ASN A 111 9.23 2.71 -3.18
CA ASN A 111 10.01 2.54 -4.40
C ASN A 111 9.46 3.38 -5.56
N ALA A 112 8.15 3.52 -5.68
CA ALA A 112 7.53 4.39 -6.67
C ALA A 112 7.86 5.88 -6.42
N ILE A 113 7.85 6.33 -5.16
CA ILE A 113 8.30 7.68 -4.77
C ILE A 113 9.76 7.88 -5.18
N TYR A 114 10.63 6.91 -4.87
CA TYR A 114 12.03 6.98 -5.29
C TYR A 114 12.16 7.06 -6.82
N ASN A 115 11.43 6.24 -7.55
CA ASN A 115 11.46 6.24 -9.01
C ASN A 115 11.01 7.59 -9.61
N ALA A 116 10.00 8.22 -8.99
CA ALA A 116 9.46 9.50 -9.43
C ALA A 116 10.37 10.69 -9.09
N THR A 117 11.13 10.63 -8.00
CA THR A 117 11.79 11.80 -7.41
C THR A 117 13.30 11.65 -7.21
N GLY A 118 13.81 10.43 -7.15
CA GLY A 118 15.17 10.12 -6.72
C GLY A 118 15.37 10.13 -5.19
N ALA A 119 14.39 10.59 -4.41
CA ALA A 119 14.47 10.66 -2.96
C ALA A 119 14.20 9.29 -2.31
N ARG A 120 15.15 8.77 -1.54
CA ARG A 120 15.01 7.49 -0.83
C ARG A 120 14.40 7.70 0.55
N ILE A 121 13.20 7.16 0.74
CA ILE A 121 12.50 7.15 2.03
C ILE A 121 12.69 5.78 2.67
N THR A 122 13.13 5.75 3.91
CA THR A 122 13.49 4.52 4.66
C THR A 122 12.63 4.30 5.90
N ARG A 123 11.61 5.14 6.10
CA ARG A 123 10.65 5.03 7.21
C ARG A 123 9.23 5.22 6.69
N ILE A 124 8.27 4.65 7.38
CA ILE A 124 6.83 4.86 7.17
C ILE A 124 6.21 5.45 8.45
N PRO A 125 5.12 6.20 8.29
CA PRO A 125 4.53 6.66 7.04
C PRO A 125 5.40 7.72 6.33
N ALA A 126 5.34 7.75 5.00
CA ALA A 126 5.98 8.79 4.18
C ALA A 126 5.12 10.07 4.20
N LEU A 127 4.99 10.68 5.37
CA LEU A 127 4.26 11.93 5.55
C LEU A 127 4.87 13.05 4.69
N PRO A 128 4.09 14.09 4.34
CA PRO A 128 4.58 15.19 3.51
C PRO A 128 5.91 15.79 3.96
N GLU A 129 6.10 15.98 5.26
CA GLU A 129 7.36 16.48 5.84
C GLU A 129 8.52 15.51 5.68
N VAL A 130 8.28 14.20 5.72
CA VAL A 130 9.29 13.16 5.49
C VAL A 130 9.73 13.18 4.02
N VAL A 131 8.78 13.31 3.10
CA VAL A 131 9.05 13.42 1.66
C VAL A 131 9.84 14.69 1.36
N LEU A 132 9.44 15.85 1.90
CA LEU A 132 10.15 17.10 1.71
C LEU A 132 11.58 17.07 2.27
N ALA A 133 11.79 16.45 3.43
CA ALA A 133 13.12 16.28 4.00
C ALA A 133 14.02 15.45 3.08
N ALA A 134 13.52 14.31 2.59
CA ALA A 134 14.27 13.46 1.67
C ALA A 134 14.57 14.15 0.31
N LEU A 135 13.65 14.97 -0.20
CA LEU A 135 13.88 15.78 -1.40
C LEU A 135 14.95 16.87 -1.19
N ALA A 136 15.05 17.42 0.02
CA ALA A 136 16.06 18.45 0.34
C ALA A 136 17.47 17.87 0.37
N GLU A 137 17.64 16.59 0.69
CA GLU A 137 18.95 15.89 0.69
C GLU A 137 19.51 15.65 -0.73
N LEU A 138 18.69 15.78 -1.77
CA LEU A 138 19.11 15.61 -3.17
C LEU A 138 19.79 16.87 -3.76
N LYS A 139 19.73 17.99 -3.06
CA LYS A 139 20.29 19.27 -3.50
C LYS A 139 21.70 19.49 -2.95
#